data_2a2997a5c45a4b107bc0f3ddf08fed64
#
_entry.id   2a2997a5c45a4b107bc0f3ddf08fed64
#
_cell.length_a   1.000
_cell.length_b   1.000
_cell.length_c   1.000
_cell.angle_alpha   90.00
_cell.angle_beta   90.00
_cell.angle_gamma   90.00
#
_symmetry.space_group_name_H-M   'P 1'
#
loop_
_entity.id
_entity.type
_entity.pdbx_description
1 polymer ?
#
loop_
_entity_poly.entity_id
_entity_poly.type
_entity_poly.pdbx_seq_one_letter_code
_entity_poly.pdbx_strand_id
1 'polypeptide(L)'
;MIEKVVSVNKDGMRADRFVKSLSAGIGFGFLQKLFRTKKIKINGKKAEPSDKIHTGDVIKIFATLPEELQQKQENNPKLFEQLKKMIIFENDNFFAINKPSKLAVQLGSKVTFCIETLIKAYPNLQCFLVHRLDKDTSGVLLIAKNQLWARKLTGMFRDNEIKKTYLAIVDGKIKSAGTINDYIEKSFIGNEEKMCVTKNEGLQAVTHYRPLQKVGFHTLLELRPDTGRKHQLRVHCASELNAPILGDYKYNPNALGSNMFLHAYKIFIKPLGIEITAELPDYFKEQISTEEC
;
A
#
# COMPACT_ATOMS: atom_id res chain seq x y z
N MET A 1 29.64 15.12 -12.01
CA MET A 1 29.76 14.64 -10.63
C MET A 1 29.04 15.63 -9.73
N ILE A 2 28.18 15.14 -8.82
CA ILE A 2 27.45 15.97 -7.85
C ILE A 2 27.96 15.59 -6.47
N GLU A 3 28.27 16.59 -5.65
CA GLU A 3 28.68 16.42 -4.27
C GLU A 3 27.73 17.17 -3.35
N LYS A 4 27.24 16.53 -2.29
CA LYS A 4 26.31 17.13 -1.32
C LYS A 4 26.70 16.71 0.09
N VAL A 5 26.70 17.67 1.03
CA VAL A 5 26.84 17.42 2.45
C VAL A 5 25.46 17.29 3.07
N VAL A 6 25.29 16.28 3.90
CA VAL A 6 23.99 16.00 4.56
C VAL A 6 23.75 17.02 5.66
N SER A 7 22.65 17.74 5.58
CA SER A 7 22.21 18.72 6.58
C SER A 7 21.43 18.06 7.72
N VAL A 8 21.34 18.75 8.88
CA VAL A 8 20.69 18.25 10.11
C VAL A 8 19.25 17.75 9.87
N ASN A 9 18.48 18.41 9.01
CA ASN A 9 17.10 18.02 8.70
C ASN A 9 16.99 16.72 7.86
N LYS A 10 18.11 16.15 7.43
CA LYS A 10 18.20 14.89 6.66
C LYS A 10 18.85 13.76 7.44
N ASP A 11 19.22 14.00 8.71
CA ASP A 11 19.84 12.99 9.56
C ASP A 11 18.99 11.73 9.69
N GLY A 12 19.62 10.56 9.63
CA GLY A 12 18.97 9.25 9.72
C GLY A 12 18.14 8.87 8.48
N MET A 13 18.13 9.70 7.43
CA MET A 13 17.43 9.40 6.17
C MET A 13 18.14 8.25 5.43
N ARG A 14 17.37 7.45 4.67
CA ARG A 14 17.96 6.43 3.77
C ARG A 14 18.63 7.12 2.58
N ALA A 15 19.74 6.55 2.10
CA ALA A 15 20.50 7.06 0.96
C ALA A 15 19.65 7.15 -0.32
N ASP A 16 18.80 6.16 -0.59
CA ASP A 16 17.91 6.18 -1.76
C ASP A 16 16.91 7.36 -1.72
N ARG A 17 16.35 7.64 -0.54
CA ARG A 17 15.44 8.79 -0.35
C ARG A 17 16.17 10.12 -0.50
N PHE A 18 17.38 10.22 0.06
CA PHE A 18 18.18 11.42 -0.07
C PHE A 18 18.51 11.73 -1.53
N VAL A 19 19.04 10.74 -2.27
CA VAL A 19 19.38 10.92 -3.69
C VAL A 19 18.13 11.26 -4.51
N LYS A 20 17.01 10.59 -4.26
CA LYS A 20 15.73 10.92 -4.90
C LYS A 20 15.26 12.35 -4.60
N SER A 21 15.58 12.88 -3.41
CA SER A 21 15.20 14.27 -3.04
C SER A 21 16.02 15.35 -3.74
N LEU A 22 17.11 14.99 -4.41
CA LEU A 22 17.99 15.95 -5.13
C LEU A 22 17.44 16.33 -6.51
N SER A 23 16.56 15.51 -7.08
CA SER A 23 15.87 15.81 -8.34
C SER A 23 14.56 15.04 -8.43
N ALA A 24 13.47 15.75 -8.72
CA ALA A 24 12.14 15.14 -8.91
C ALA A 24 12.10 14.22 -10.14
N GLY A 25 12.96 14.43 -11.12
CA GLY A 25 13.08 13.62 -12.34
C GLY A 25 13.70 12.24 -12.13
N ILE A 26 14.22 11.92 -10.94
CA ILE A 26 14.83 10.61 -10.66
C ILE A 26 13.75 9.54 -10.52
N GLY A 27 13.54 8.75 -11.58
CA GLY A 27 12.70 7.55 -11.55
C GLY A 27 13.33 6.42 -10.74
N PHE A 28 12.50 5.53 -10.17
CA PHE A 28 12.96 4.40 -9.35
C PHE A 28 13.99 3.52 -10.06
N GLY A 29 13.75 3.17 -11.34
CA GLY A 29 14.67 2.34 -12.12
C GLY A 29 16.04 2.97 -12.32
N PHE A 30 16.08 4.29 -12.56
CA PHE A 30 17.33 5.03 -12.69
C PHE A 30 18.08 5.10 -11.36
N LEU A 31 17.38 5.35 -10.26
CA LEU A 31 17.95 5.34 -8.92
C LEU A 31 18.58 3.98 -8.57
N GLN A 32 17.86 2.89 -8.79
CA GLN A 32 18.36 1.53 -8.57
C GLN A 32 19.59 1.22 -9.44
N LYS A 33 19.60 1.69 -10.69
CA LYS A 33 20.76 1.57 -11.58
C LYS A 33 21.98 2.28 -11.01
N LEU A 34 21.83 3.50 -10.46
CA LEU A 34 22.92 4.26 -9.86
C LEU A 34 23.58 3.50 -8.70
N PHE A 35 22.79 2.94 -7.79
CA PHE A 35 23.31 2.12 -6.69
C PHE A 35 23.97 0.85 -7.20
N ARG A 36 23.32 0.08 -8.05
CA ARG A 36 23.85 -1.16 -8.63
C ARG A 36 25.16 -0.94 -9.37
N THR A 37 25.29 0.17 -10.11
CA THR A 37 26.51 0.52 -10.85
C THR A 37 27.54 1.27 -10.02
N LYS A 38 27.39 1.31 -8.68
CA LYS A 38 28.32 1.92 -7.72
C LYS A 38 28.59 3.42 -7.98
N LYS A 39 27.64 4.12 -8.61
CA LYS A 39 27.75 5.54 -8.93
C LYS A 39 27.39 6.48 -7.76
N ILE A 40 27.02 5.92 -6.61
CA ILE A 40 26.74 6.67 -5.39
C ILE A 40 27.72 6.23 -4.31
N LYS A 41 28.39 7.23 -3.69
CA LYS A 41 29.32 6.99 -2.58
C LYS A 41 28.95 7.88 -1.40
N ILE A 42 29.08 7.33 -0.18
CA ILE A 42 28.97 8.05 1.09
C ILE A 42 30.36 8.04 1.74
N ASN A 43 30.93 9.20 2.02
CA ASN A 43 32.27 9.35 2.58
C ASN A 43 33.34 8.53 1.83
N GLY A 44 33.25 8.52 0.50
CA GLY A 44 34.17 7.79 -0.39
C GLY A 44 33.88 6.30 -0.56
N LYS A 45 33.04 5.67 0.29
CA LYS A 45 32.65 4.25 0.20
C LYS A 45 31.41 4.06 -0.66
N LYS A 46 31.26 2.89 -1.27
CA LYS A 46 30.06 2.48 -2.02
C LYS A 46 28.84 2.56 -1.10
N ALA A 47 27.76 3.16 -1.59
CA ALA A 47 26.49 3.24 -0.87
C ALA A 47 25.52 2.15 -1.32
N GLU A 48 24.74 1.65 -0.37
CA GLU A 48 23.55 0.81 -0.62
C GLU A 48 22.26 1.65 -0.45
N PRO A 49 21.17 1.30 -1.13
CA PRO A 49 19.91 2.06 -1.05
C PRO A 49 19.37 2.26 0.37
N SER A 50 19.59 1.27 1.25
CA SER A 50 19.11 1.25 2.62
C SER A 50 20.02 1.94 3.63
N ASP A 51 21.24 2.33 3.24
CA ASP A 51 22.18 2.97 4.16
C ASP A 51 21.55 4.23 4.75
N LYS A 52 21.74 4.42 6.03
CA LYS A 52 21.36 5.66 6.72
C LYS A 52 22.48 6.67 6.60
N ILE A 53 22.13 7.87 6.22
CA ILE A 53 23.04 9.00 6.14
C ILE A 53 22.92 9.85 7.39
N HIS A 54 24.04 10.44 7.82
CA HIS A 54 24.11 11.27 9.01
C HIS A 54 24.56 12.68 8.67
N THR A 55 24.24 13.60 9.55
CA THR A 55 24.67 15.01 9.42
C THR A 55 26.19 15.10 9.23
N GLY A 56 26.62 15.82 8.20
CA GLY A 56 28.02 15.94 7.84
C GLY A 56 28.54 14.89 6.84
N ASP A 57 27.78 13.82 6.56
CA ASP A 57 28.17 12.87 5.54
C ASP A 57 28.27 13.53 4.15
N VAL A 58 29.32 13.16 3.42
CA VAL A 58 29.56 13.63 2.04
C VAL A 58 29.06 12.61 1.04
N ILE A 59 28.02 12.96 0.29
CA ILE A 59 27.45 12.09 -0.75
C ILE A 59 27.94 12.55 -2.12
N LYS A 60 28.62 11.64 -2.84
CA LYS A 60 29.08 11.84 -4.21
C LYS A 60 28.29 11.00 -5.18
N ILE A 61 27.76 11.64 -6.23
CA ILE A 61 26.99 10.99 -7.30
C ILE A 61 27.74 11.16 -8.62
N PHE A 62 28.22 10.05 -9.17
CA PHE A 62 28.97 9.98 -10.42
C PHE A 62 28.02 9.77 -11.62
N ALA A 63 27.01 10.63 -11.73
CA ALA A 63 26.05 10.64 -12.83
C ALA A 63 25.48 12.05 -13.00
N THR A 64 25.03 12.35 -14.21
CA THR A 64 24.13 13.49 -14.44
C THR A 64 22.76 13.06 -13.95
N LEU A 65 22.21 13.80 -12.98
CA LEU A 65 20.81 13.59 -12.60
C LEU A 65 19.92 14.22 -13.68
N PRO A 66 18.78 13.60 -13.99
CA PRO A 66 17.80 14.23 -14.84
C PRO A 66 17.52 15.63 -14.27
N GLU A 67 17.60 16.65 -15.13
CA GLU A 67 17.14 17.98 -14.72
C GLU A 67 15.71 17.85 -14.20
N GLU A 68 15.36 18.66 -13.20
CA GLU A 68 13.97 18.88 -12.88
C GLU A 68 13.31 19.36 -14.19
N LEU A 69 12.77 18.41 -14.93
CA LEU A 69 11.56 18.76 -15.61
C LEU A 69 10.70 19.26 -14.47
N GLN A 70 10.56 20.58 -14.33
CA GLN A 70 9.45 21.15 -13.60
C GLN A 70 8.28 20.33 -14.11
N GLN A 71 7.91 19.30 -13.34
CA GLN A 71 6.61 18.72 -13.55
C GLN A 71 5.69 19.89 -13.23
N LYS A 72 5.43 20.72 -14.27
CA LYS A 72 4.19 21.44 -14.35
C LYS A 72 3.21 20.38 -13.88
N GLN A 73 2.60 20.59 -12.74
CA GLN A 73 1.42 19.82 -12.38
C GLN A 73 0.59 19.92 -13.63
N GLU A 74 0.64 18.88 -14.46
CA GLU A 74 -0.25 18.82 -15.60
C GLU A 74 -1.60 18.79 -14.94
N ASN A 75 -2.23 19.97 -14.89
CA ASN A 75 -3.65 20.08 -14.65
C ASN A 75 -4.28 19.27 -15.79
N ASN A 76 -4.36 17.95 -15.56
CA ASN A 76 -5.06 17.07 -16.46
C ASN A 76 -6.48 16.91 -15.92
N PRO A 77 -7.43 17.71 -16.43
CA PRO A 77 -8.79 17.73 -15.92
C PRO A 77 -9.45 16.35 -15.97
N LYS A 78 -9.11 15.53 -16.98
CA LYS A 78 -9.63 14.18 -17.13
C LYS A 78 -9.16 13.26 -15.99
N LEU A 79 -7.88 13.34 -15.62
CA LEU A 79 -7.36 12.52 -14.51
C LEU A 79 -7.92 12.99 -13.15
N PHE A 80 -8.07 14.30 -12.99
CA PHE A 80 -8.67 14.84 -11.78
C PHE A 80 -10.15 14.45 -11.64
N GLU A 81 -10.93 14.50 -12.72
CA GLU A 81 -12.32 14.02 -12.70
C GLU A 81 -12.43 12.53 -12.39
N GLN A 82 -11.49 11.70 -12.87
CA GLN A 82 -11.42 10.29 -12.48
C GLN A 82 -11.14 10.13 -10.97
N LEU A 83 -10.19 10.90 -10.43
CA LEU A 83 -9.89 10.89 -9.01
C LEU A 83 -11.09 11.36 -8.19
N LYS A 84 -11.73 12.46 -8.59
CA LYS A 84 -12.87 13.07 -7.91
C LYS A 84 -14.04 12.11 -7.73
N LYS A 85 -14.33 11.29 -8.75
CA LYS A 85 -15.38 10.25 -8.68
C LYS A 85 -15.12 9.17 -7.63
N MET A 86 -13.88 9.00 -7.20
CA MET A 86 -13.50 8.02 -6.18
C MET A 86 -13.48 8.62 -4.77
N ILE A 87 -13.49 9.95 -4.62
CA ILE A 87 -13.41 10.62 -3.30
C ILE A 87 -14.71 10.36 -2.53
N ILE A 88 -14.57 9.79 -1.34
CA ILE A 88 -15.68 9.48 -0.41
C ILE A 88 -15.61 10.30 0.87
N PHE A 89 -14.49 10.94 1.15
CA PHE A 89 -14.29 11.85 2.27
C PHE A 89 -13.21 12.86 1.93
N GLU A 90 -13.39 14.12 2.35
CA GLU A 90 -12.39 15.15 2.13
C GLU A 90 -12.46 16.25 3.20
N ASN A 91 -11.29 16.70 3.67
CA ASN A 91 -11.11 17.90 4.47
C ASN A 91 -9.88 18.70 4.01
N ASP A 92 -9.49 19.75 4.72
CA ASP A 92 -8.34 20.60 4.36
C ASP A 92 -7.00 19.86 4.35
N ASN A 93 -6.91 18.74 5.06
CA ASN A 93 -5.66 18.07 5.39
C ASN A 93 -5.42 16.78 4.61
N PHE A 94 -6.49 16.03 4.35
CA PHE A 94 -6.45 14.76 3.65
C PHE A 94 -7.79 14.43 3.01
N PHE A 95 -7.78 13.47 2.12
CA PHE A 95 -9.00 12.86 1.58
C PHE A 95 -8.88 11.35 1.54
N ALA A 96 -10.01 10.69 1.40
CA ALA A 96 -10.11 9.25 1.22
C ALA A 96 -10.82 8.93 -0.09
N ILE A 97 -10.37 7.89 -0.75
CA ILE A 97 -11.01 7.37 -1.95
C ILE A 97 -11.53 5.95 -1.73
N ASN A 98 -12.61 5.59 -2.42
CA ASN A 98 -12.97 4.19 -2.64
C ASN A 98 -12.18 3.69 -3.85
N LYS A 99 -11.01 3.09 -3.60
CA LYS A 99 -10.14 2.55 -4.66
C LYS A 99 -10.84 1.36 -5.34
N PRO A 100 -11.01 1.36 -6.65
CA PRO A 100 -11.52 0.18 -7.35
C PRO A 100 -10.52 -0.98 -7.30
N SER A 101 -11.01 -2.21 -7.44
CA SER A 101 -10.18 -3.39 -7.68
C SER A 101 -9.37 -3.22 -8.97
N LYS A 102 -8.26 -3.94 -9.11
CA LYS A 102 -7.36 -3.96 -10.28
C LYS A 102 -6.59 -2.66 -10.57
N LEU A 103 -6.77 -1.61 -9.77
CA LEU A 103 -5.99 -0.38 -9.86
C LEU A 103 -4.87 -0.38 -8.82
N ALA A 104 -3.63 -0.34 -9.28
CA ALA A 104 -2.46 -0.28 -8.40
C ALA A 104 -2.39 1.06 -7.66
N VAL A 105 -1.82 1.06 -6.44
CA VAL A 105 -1.61 2.30 -5.67
C VAL A 105 -0.39 3.06 -6.19
N GLN A 106 0.69 2.35 -6.50
CA GLN A 106 1.97 2.93 -6.94
C GLN A 106 2.47 2.27 -8.21
N LEU A 107 3.34 2.98 -8.93
CA LEU A 107 4.02 2.45 -10.10
C LEU A 107 4.90 1.25 -9.70
N GLY A 108 4.90 0.25 -10.54
CA GLY A 108 5.75 -0.93 -10.47
C GLY A 108 6.31 -1.28 -11.84
N SER A 109 7.13 -2.34 -11.93
CA SER A 109 7.84 -2.68 -13.17
C SER A 109 6.94 -2.94 -14.40
N LYS A 110 5.65 -3.20 -14.19
CA LYS A 110 4.66 -3.47 -15.26
C LYS A 110 3.39 -2.63 -15.12
N VAL A 111 3.43 -1.57 -14.31
CA VAL A 111 2.27 -0.70 -14.05
C VAL A 111 2.53 0.68 -14.65
N THR A 112 1.76 1.04 -15.65
CA THR A 112 1.84 2.35 -16.34
C THR A 112 0.86 3.38 -15.78
N PHE A 113 -0.21 2.94 -15.11
CA PHE A 113 -1.27 3.77 -14.55
C PHE A 113 -1.67 3.31 -13.15
N CYS A 114 -1.75 4.23 -12.19
CA CYS A 114 -2.01 3.93 -10.79
C CYS A 114 -2.57 5.15 -10.03
N ILE A 115 -2.97 4.97 -8.77
CA ILE A 115 -3.45 6.06 -7.92
C ILE A 115 -2.40 7.18 -7.79
N GLU A 116 -1.11 6.85 -7.68
CA GLU A 116 -0.04 7.86 -7.63
C GLU A 116 -0.05 8.78 -8.87
N THR A 117 -0.45 8.27 -10.04
CA THR A 117 -0.62 9.08 -11.26
C THR A 117 -1.82 10.01 -11.14
N LEU A 118 -2.94 9.51 -10.60
CA LEU A 118 -4.16 10.30 -10.43
C LEU A 118 -4.00 11.45 -9.42
N ILE A 119 -3.36 11.18 -8.26
CA ILE A 119 -3.20 12.21 -7.22
C ILE A 119 -2.27 13.35 -7.63
N LYS A 120 -1.39 13.15 -8.63
CA LYS A 120 -0.59 14.21 -9.22
C LYS A 120 -1.42 15.23 -10.01
N ALA A 121 -2.61 14.84 -10.45
CA ALA A 121 -3.54 15.72 -11.15
C ALA A 121 -4.41 16.55 -10.19
N TYR A 122 -4.29 16.37 -8.86
CA TYR A 122 -5.03 17.18 -7.89
C TYR A 122 -4.58 18.65 -7.99
N PRO A 123 -5.52 19.60 -8.25
CA PRO A 123 -5.15 20.98 -8.56
C PRO A 123 -4.44 21.67 -7.39
N ASN A 124 -3.35 22.38 -7.67
CA ASN A 124 -2.64 23.26 -6.75
C ASN A 124 -2.11 22.62 -5.46
N LEU A 125 -2.14 21.27 -5.35
CA LEU A 125 -1.69 20.54 -4.15
C LEU A 125 -0.74 19.40 -4.51
N GLN A 126 0.30 19.25 -3.69
CA GLN A 126 1.12 18.05 -3.71
C GLN A 126 0.54 17.03 -2.76
N CYS A 127 -0.11 15.99 -3.31
CA CYS A 127 -0.70 14.90 -2.53
C CYS A 127 0.29 13.76 -2.26
N PHE A 128 0.11 13.08 -1.12
CA PHE A 128 1.01 12.03 -0.64
C PHE A 128 0.26 10.76 -0.25
N LEU A 129 0.73 9.63 -0.75
CA LEU A 129 0.29 8.31 -0.29
C LEU A 129 0.85 8.04 1.12
N VAL A 130 -0.01 7.65 2.05
CA VAL A 130 0.35 7.38 3.45
C VAL A 130 0.28 5.90 3.83
N HIS A 131 -0.44 5.11 3.03
CA HIS A 131 -0.48 3.65 3.10
C HIS A 131 -0.76 3.07 1.71
N ARG A 132 -0.87 1.75 1.63
CA ARG A 132 -1.17 1.06 0.38
C ARG A 132 -2.17 -0.06 0.56
N LEU A 133 -2.91 -0.33 -0.51
CA LEU A 133 -3.69 -1.54 -0.73
C LEU A 133 -3.05 -2.34 -1.87
N ASP A 134 -3.26 -3.65 -1.89
CA ASP A 134 -2.88 -4.47 -3.04
C ASP A 134 -3.65 -4.02 -4.28
N LYS A 135 -3.13 -4.33 -5.46
CA LYS A 135 -3.76 -3.95 -6.75
C LYS A 135 -5.21 -4.42 -6.81
N ASP A 136 -5.46 -5.66 -6.41
CA ASP A 136 -6.77 -6.31 -6.53
C ASP A 136 -7.70 -6.06 -5.33
N THR A 137 -7.19 -5.51 -4.23
CA THR A 137 -7.97 -5.06 -3.07
C THR A 137 -8.66 -3.73 -3.39
N SER A 138 -9.96 -3.65 -3.19
CA SER A 138 -10.75 -2.41 -3.29
C SER A 138 -10.94 -1.73 -1.93
N GLY A 139 -11.49 -0.50 -1.91
CA GLY A 139 -11.92 0.18 -0.68
C GLY A 139 -11.10 1.38 -0.24
N VAL A 140 -11.22 1.76 1.03
CA VAL A 140 -10.71 3.02 1.58
C VAL A 140 -9.20 3.13 1.45
N LEU A 141 -8.73 4.17 0.78
CA LEU A 141 -7.33 4.58 0.69
C LEU A 141 -7.21 6.06 1.08
N LEU A 142 -6.39 6.36 2.11
CA LEU A 142 -6.14 7.73 2.58
C LEU A 142 -5.00 8.38 1.81
N ILE A 143 -5.18 9.65 1.46
CA ILE A 143 -4.20 10.49 0.77
C ILE A 143 -4.06 11.81 1.52
N ALA A 144 -2.86 12.19 1.90
CA ALA A 144 -2.59 13.48 2.53
C ALA A 144 -2.45 14.59 1.49
N LYS A 145 -2.97 15.78 1.79
CA LYS A 145 -2.90 16.98 0.93
C LYS A 145 -1.61 17.81 1.13
N ASN A 146 -0.80 17.47 2.11
CA ASN A 146 0.47 18.13 2.38
C ASN A 146 1.44 17.22 3.16
N GLN A 147 2.70 17.61 3.21
CA GLN A 147 3.76 16.81 3.83
C GLN A 147 3.60 16.66 5.35
N LEU A 148 3.06 17.66 6.03
CA LEU A 148 2.82 17.61 7.47
C LEU A 148 1.83 16.50 7.81
N TRP A 149 0.71 16.45 7.11
CA TRP A 149 -0.32 15.43 7.30
C TRP A 149 0.10 14.05 6.78
N ALA A 150 0.95 14.01 5.76
CA ALA A 150 1.56 12.76 5.33
C ALA A 150 2.38 12.11 6.46
N ARG A 151 3.18 12.91 7.18
CA ARG A 151 3.94 12.43 8.36
C ARG A 151 3.02 12.01 9.49
N LYS A 152 1.99 12.83 9.84
CA LYS A 152 1.02 12.53 10.91
C LYS A 152 0.29 11.21 10.62
N LEU A 153 -0.34 11.07 9.46
CA LEU A 153 -1.10 9.86 9.12
C LEU A 153 -0.19 8.62 9.05
N THR A 154 1.02 8.74 8.50
CA THR A 154 1.99 7.64 8.50
C THR A 154 2.39 7.23 9.92
N GLY A 155 2.56 8.20 10.82
CA GLY A 155 2.75 7.97 12.25
C GLY A 155 1.59 7.20 12.87
N MET A 156 0.36 7.67 12.67
CA MET A 156 -0.85 7.04 13.19
C MET A 156 -1.04 5.60 12.67
N PHE A 157 -0.66 5.30 11.40
CA PHE A 157 -0.65 3.93 10.90
C PHE A 157 0.38 3.06 11.61
N ARG A 158 1.60 3.57 11.80
CA ARG A 158 2.69 2.86 12.50
C ARG A 158 2.32 2.55 13.95
N ASP A 159 1.71 3.53 14.62
CA ASP A 159 1.37 3.47 16.05
C ASP A 159 0.00 2.81 16.30
N ASN A 160 -0.59 2.20 15.25
CA ASN A 160 -1.87 1.47 15.27
C ASN A 160 -3.07 2.33 15.77
N GLU A 161 -3.01 3.63 15.60
CA GLU A 161 -4.09 4.58 15.91
C GLU A 161 -5.14 4.66 14.80
N ILE A 162 -4.83 4.15 13.60
CA ILE A 162 -5.77 3.98 12.50
C ILE A 162 -6.20 2.53 12.46
N LYS A 163 -7.45 2.27 12.87
CA LYS A 163 -8.04 0.94 12.81
C LYS A 163 -8.64 0.69 11.44
N LYS A 164 -8.41 -0.51 10.93
CA LYS A 164 -8.83 -0.94 9.59
C LYS A 164 -9.79 -2.11 9.72
N THR A 165 -10.89 -2.06 9.02
CA THR A 165 -11.83 -3.17 8.89
C THR A 165 -11.95 -3.53 7.42
N TYR A 166 -11.77 -4.80 7.12
CA TYR A 166 -11.94 -5.36 5.78
C TYR A 166 -13.11 -6.32 5.77
N LEU A 167 -13.75 -6.43 4.63
CA LEU A 167 -14.69 -7.49 4.31
C LEU A 167 -14.07 -8.42 3.27
N ALA A 168 -14.20 -9.72 3.47
CA ALA A 168 -13.73 -10.73 2.53
C ALA A 168 -14.77 -11.85 2.39
N ILE A 169 -14.95 -12.38 1.18
CA ILE A 169 -15.65 -13.64 0.98
C ILE A 169 -14.58 -14.71 0.83
N VAL A 170 -14.61 -15.72 1.70
CA VAL A 170 -13.62 -16.81 1.72
C VAL A 170 -14.25 -18.12 1.24
N ASP A 171 -13.44 -18.93 0.56
CA ASP A 171 -13.81 -20.24 0.04
C ASP A 171 -13.72 -21.27 1.17
N GLY A 172 -14.75 -21.34 1.98
CA GLY A 172 -14.84 -22.22 3.14
C GLY A 172 -15.88 -21.76 4.16
N LYS A 173 -16.18 -22.66 5.10
CA LYS A 173 -17.16 -22.43 6.18
C LYS A 173 -16.44 -22.08 7.47
N ILE A 174 -16.44 -20.81 7.83
CA ILE A 174 -15.92 -20.34 9.11
C ILE A 174 -17.08 -20.16 10.08
N LYS A 175 -17.03 -20.86 11.23
CA LYS A 175 -18.14 -20.92 12.20
C LYS A 175 -17.96 -19.97 13.39
N SER A 176 -16.72 -19.65 13.75
CA SER A 176 -16.41 -18.88 14.96
C SER A 176 -15.43 -17.75 14.66
N ALA A 177 -15.51 -16.70 15.46
CA ALA A 177 -14.52 -15.62 15.46
C ALA A 177 -13.21 -16.10 16.11
N GLY A 178 -12.11 -15.44 15.76
CA GLY A 178 -10.81 -15.76 16.34
C GLY A 178 -9.75 -14.71 16.02
N THR A 179 -8.53 -15.06 16.41
CA THR A 179 -7.34 -14.23 16.16
C THR A 179 -6.23 -15.11 15.61
N ILE A 180 -5.63 -14.67 14.52
CA ILE A 180 -4.41 -15.26 13.93
C ILE A 180 -3.25 -14.37 14.38
N ASN A 181 -2.22 -14.98 14.95
CA ASN A 181 -1.01 -14.28 15.40
C ASN A 181 0.21 -15.13 15.04
N ASP A 182 0.73 -14.89 13.87
CA ASP A 182 1.83 -15.65 13.27
C ASP A 182 2.89 -14.70 12.68
N TYR A 183 3.93 -15.28 12.09
CA TYR A 183 4.95 -14.54 11.37
C TYR A 183 4.75 -14.72 9.87
N ILE A 184 4.97 -13.67 9.11
CA ILE A 184 4.89 -13.69 7.64
C ILE A 184 6.24 -13.30 7.07
N GLU A 185 6.73 -14.13 6.18
CA GLU A 185 7.94 -13.85 5.42
C GLU A 185 7.74 -14.01 3.91
N LYS A 186 8.72 -13.53 3.18
CA LYS A 186 8.78 -13.65 1.73
C LYS A 186 9.41 -14.98 1.35
N SER A 187 8.73 -15.74 0.50
CA SER A 187 9.21 -16.99 -0.06
C SER A 187 9.14 -16.96 -1.59
N PHE A 188 9.85 -17.87 -2.23
CA PHE A 188 9.79 -18.08 -3.67
C PHE A 188 9.34 -19.51 -3.96
N ILE A 189 8.27 -19.64 -4.76
CA ILE A 189 7.79 -20.91 -5.29
C ILE A 189 8.06 -20.89 -6.79
N GLY A 190 9.09 -21.57 -7.22
CA GLY A 190 9.64 -21.39 -8.56
C GLY A 190 10.16 -19.96 -8.76
N ASN A 191 9.69 -19.30 -9.82
CA ASN A 191 10.00 -17.90 -10.11
C ASN A 191 9.01 -16.89 -9.51
N GLU A 192 8.02 -17.35 -8.77
CA GLU A 192 6.97 -16.48 -8.22
C GLU A 192 7.24 -16.13 -6.75
N GLU A 193 7.26 -14.84 -6.45
CA GLU A 193 7.34 -14.33 -5.10
C GLU A 193 5.98 -14.48 -4.40
N LYS A 194 5.94 -15.22 -3.29
CA LYS A 194 4.77 -15.35 -2.41
C LYS A 194 5.13 -14.94 -0.98
N MET A 195 4.11 -14.56 -0.20
CA MET A 195 4.25 -14.45 1.26
C MET A 195 3.77 -15.76 1.86
N CYS A 196 4.44 -16.24 2.90
CA CYS A 196 4.11 -17.48 3.59
C CYS A 196 4.05 -17.21 5.10
N VAL A 197 3.21 -17.99 5.80
CA VAL A 197 3.21 -18.01 7.27
C VAL A 197 4.38 -18.88 7.72
N THR A 198 5.06 -18.43 8.77
CA THR A 198 6.13 -19.16 9.45
C THR A 198 5.91 -19.11 10.96
N LYS A 199 6.53 -20.03 11.71
CA LYS A 199 6.33 -20.12 13.17
C LYS A 199 7.18 -19.12 13.96
N ASN A 200 8.41 -18.83 13.50
CA ASN A 200 9.39 -18.07 14.29
C ASN A 200 10.24 -17.11 13.43
N GLU A 201 10.02 -17.03 12.14
CA GLU A 201 10.83 -16.22 11.22
C GLU A 201 9.94 -15.20 10.48
N GLY A 202 10.51 -14.07 10.10
CA GLY A 202 9.78 -13.03 9.38
C GLY A 202 9.23 -11.94 10.28
N LEU A 203 8.12 -11.33 9.89
CA LEU A 203 7.50 -10.19 10.58
C LEU A 203 6.19 -10.61 11.22
N GLN A 204 6.04 -10.37 12.51
CA GLN A 204 4.80 -10.65 13.22
C GLN A 204 3.59 -10.01 12.52
N ALA A 205 2.53 -10.78 12.37
CA ALA A 205 1.28 -10.42 11.73
C ALA A 205 0.09 -10.86 12.59
N VAL A 206 -0.76 -9.90 12.97
CA VAL A 206 -1.94 -10.16 13.80
C VAL A 206 -3.19 -9.76 13.05
N THR A 207 -4.16 -10.69 12.95
CA THR A 207 -5.46 -10.46 12.31
C THR A 207 -6.57 -11.04 13.16
N HIS A 208 -7.52 -10.20 13.58
CA HIS A 208 -8.77 -10.65 14.17
C HIS A 208 -9.78 -10.90 13.06
N TYR A 209 -10.55 -11.98 13.16
CA TYR A 209 -11.57 -12.31 12.18
C TYR A 209 -12.89 -12.68 12.85
N ARG A 210 -13.99 -12.37 12.18
CA ARG A 210 -15.35 -12.68 12.63
C ARG A 210 -16.22 -13.04 11.42
N PRO A 211 -16.86 -14.23 11.39
CA PRO A 211 -17.85 -14.54 10.38
C PRO A 211 -19.07 -13.65 10.56
N LEU A 212 -19.55 -13.08 9.46
CA LEU A 212 -20.74 -12.21 9.45
C LEU A 212 -21.95 -12.95 8.88
N GLN A 213 -21.76 -13.62 7.76
CA GLN A 213 -22.87 -14.26 7.01
C GLN A 213 -22.34 -15.45 6.24
N LYS A 214 -23.19 -16.47 6.11
CA LYS A 214 -22.98 -17.57 5.16
C LYS A 214 -23.37 -17.10 3.77
N VAL A 215 -22.53 -17.37 2.78
CA VAL A 215 -22.75 -17.05 1.35
C VAL A 215 -22.57 -18.37 0.58
N GLY A 216 -23.61 -19.16 0.49
CA GLY A 216 -23.59 -20.51 -0.06
C GLY A 216 -22.60 -21.45 0.60
N PHE A 217 -21.60 -21.89 -0.17
CA PHE A 217 -20.47 -22.68 0.34
C PHE A 217 -19.36 -21.82 0.94
N HIS A 218 -19.47 -20.49 0.85
CA HIS A 218 -18.50 -19.50 1.29
C HIS A 218 -18.93 -18.83 2.60
N THR A 219 -18.04 -17.99 3.14
CA THR A 219 -18.32 -17.18 4.33
C THR A 219 -17.90 -15.73 4.08
N LEU A 220 -18.79 -14.78 4.38
CA LEU A 220 -18.43 -13.37 4.50
C LEU A 220 -17.76 -13.15 5.86
N LEU A 221 -16.50 -12.71 5.84
CA LEU A 221 -15.71 -12.40 7.02
C LEU A 221 -15.48 -10.90 7.19
N GLU A 222 -15.54 -10.45 8.43
CA GLU A 222 -14.91 -9.22 8.88
C GLU A 222 -13.48 -9.54 9.33
N LEU A 223 -12.50 -8.78 8.81
CA LEU A 223 -11.08 -8.93 9.13
C LEU A 223 -10.55 -7.60 9.67
N ARG A 224 -9.93 -7.63 10.86
CA ARG A 224 -9.33 -6.46 11.51
C ARG A 224 -7.84 -6.72 11.77
N PRO A 225 -6.97 -6.29 10.86
CA PRO A 225 -5.53 -6.46 11.04
C PRO A 225 -4.96 -5.38 11.97
N ASP A 226 -4.26 -5.77 13.04
CA ASP A 226 -3.45 -4.85 13.86
C ASP A 226 -2.14 -4.48 13.18
N THR A 227 -1.60 -5.34 12.37
CA THR A 227 -0.40 -5.14 11.56
C THR A 227 -0.77 -4.92 10.09
N GLY A 228 0.21 -4.56 9.24
CA GLY A 228 -0.01 -4.30 7.82
C GLY A 228 1.07 -4.92 6.93
N ARG A 229 1.29 -6.25 7.05
CA ARG A 229 2.29 -6.95 6.23
C ARG A 229 1.76 -7.17 4.81
N LYS A 230 2.68 -7.30 3.86
CA LYS A 230 2.33 -7.58 2.47
C LYS A 230 1.48 -8.84 2.38
N HIS A 231 0.34 -8.77 1.70
CA HIS A 231 -0.62 -9.87 1.51
C HIS A 231 -1.14 -10.52 2.83
N GLN A 232 -1.00 -9.87 3.98
CA GLN A 232 -1.30 -10.46 5.29
C GLN A 232 -2.65 -11.18 5.34
N LEU A 233 -3.75 -10.47 5.02
CA LEU A 233 -5.09 -11.03 5.10
C LEU A 233 -5.28 -12.21 4.15
N ARG A 234 -4.69 -12.14 2.97
CA ARG A 234 -4.76 -13.17 1.92
C ARG A 234 -4.07 -14.46 2.38
N VAL A 235 -2.86 -14.31 2.96
CA VAL A 235 -2.07 -15.44 3.48
C VAL A 235 -2.75 -16.04 4.70
N HIS A 236 -3.21 -15.23 5.65
CA HIS A 236 -3.90 -15.71 6.85
C HIS A 236 -5.17 -16.49 6.50
N CYS A 237 -6.00 -15.98 5.59
CA CYS A 237 -7.20 -16.72 5.16
C CYS A 237 -6.84 -18.06 4.49
N ALA A 238 -5.82 -18.08 3.63
CA ALA A 238 -5.44 -19.27 2.91
C ALA A 238 -4.75 -20.32 3.80
N SER A 239 -3.80 -19.90 4.65
CA SER A 239 -2.94 -20.82 5.40
C SER A 239 -3.51 -21.20 6.76
N GLU A 240 -4.05 -20.21 7.50
CA GLU A 240 -4.47 -20.44 8.89
C GLU A 240 -5.96 -20.81 9.02
N LEU A 241 -6.80 -20.24 8.14
CA LEU A 241 -8.22 -20.59 8.13
C LEU A 241 -8.54 -21.74 7.16
N ASN A 242 -7.56 -22.14 6.33
CA ASN A 242 -7.78 -23.07 5.23
C ASN A 242 -9.01 -22.69 4.37
N ALA A 243 -9.23 -21.39 4.25
CA ALA A 243 -10.36 -20.78 3.56
C ALA A 243 -9.85 -19.55 2.77
N PRO A 244 -9.20 -19.77 1.62
CA PRO A 244 -8.62 -18.69 0.83
C PRO A 244 -9.69 -17.71 0.34
N ILE A 245 -9.29 -16.46 0.12
CA ILE A 245 -10.21 -15.43 -0.39
C ILE A 245 -10.68 -15.80 -1.79
N LEU A 246 -11.98 -15.68 -2.03
CA LEU A 246 -12.59 -15.96 -3.33
C LEU A 246 -12.01 -15.02 -4.39
N GLY A 247 -11.60 -15.58 -5.55
CA GLY A 247 -10.95 -14.84 -6.63
C GLY A 247 -9.50 -14.43 -6.38
N ASP A 248 -8.88 -14.89 -5.30
CA ASP A 248 -7.45 -14.68 -5.07
C ASP A 248 -6.60 -15.69 -5.85
N TYR A 249 -6.27 -15.38 -7.09
CA TYR A 249 -5.49 -16.26 -7.98
C TYR A 249 -4.09 -16.62 -7.44
N LYS A 250 -3.59 -15.90 -6.44
CA LYS A 250 -2.25 -16.13 -5.89
C LYS A 250 -2.24 -17.15 -4.74
N TYR A 251 -3.28 -17.15 -3.91
CA TYR A 251 -3.38 -17.97 -2.71
C TYR A 251 -4.55 -18.95 -2.72
N ASN A 252 -5.49 -18.83 -3.68
CA ASN A 252 -6.56 -19.79 -3.90
C ASN A 252 -6.27 -20.60 -5.18
N PRO A 253 -5.90 -21.88 -5.08
CA PRO A 253 -5.65 -22.72 -6.26
C PRO A 253 -6.90 -22.95 -7.11
N ASN A 254 -8.09 -22.77 -6.51
CA ASN A 254 -9.38 -22.95 -7.18
C ASN A 254 -9.99 -21.61 -7.61
N ALA A 255 -9.19 -20.53 -7.66
CA ALA A 255 -9.70 -19.21 -7.98
C ALA A 255 -10.35 -19.18 -9.36
N LEU A 256 -11.64 -18.88 -9.40
CA LEU A 256 -12.42 -18.64 -10.60
C LEU A 256 -12.79 -17.16 -10.68
N GLY A 257 -12.93 -16.67 -11.89
CA GLY A 257 -13.33 -15.27 -12.12
C GLY A 257 -12.17 -14.27 -12.04
N SER A 258 -12.51 -13.00 -12.19
CA SER A 258 -11.54 -11.93 -12.39
C SER A 258 -11.39 -10.97 -11.20
N ASN A 259 -12.23 -11.08 -10.19
CA ASN A 259 -12.29 -10.16 -9.06
C ASN A 259 -11.95 -10.88 -7.75
N MET A 260 -11.05 -10.28 -6.97
CA MET A 260 -10.75 -10.74 -5.62
C MET A 260 -11.74 -10.11 -4.62
N PHE A 261 -12.38 -10.94 -3.81
CA PHE A 261 -13.38 -10.52 -2.83
C PHE A 261 -12.72 -10.09 -1.51
N LEU A 262 -11.87 -9.06 -1.58
CA LEU A 262 -11.25 -8.40 -0.44
C LEU A 262 -11.44 -6.89 -0.58
N HIS A 263 -12.12 -6.30 0.39
CA HIS A 263 -12.47 -4.89 0.39
C HIS A 263 -12.07 -4.20 1.70
N ALA A 264 -11.28 -3.14 1.62
CA ALA A 264 -10.96 -2.25 2.74
C ALA A 264 -12.21 -1.42 3.08
N TYR A 265 -13.11 -2.01 3.87
CA TYR A 265 -14.46 -1.50 4.09
C TYR A 265 -14.47 -0.21 4.89
N LYS A 266 -13.68 -0.16 5.99
CA LYS A 266 -13.75 0.94 6.93
C LYS A 266 -12.37 1.27 7.50
N ILE A 267 -12.14 2.56 7.72
CA ILE A 267 -11.02 3.10 8.50
C ILE A 267 -11.59 3.98 9.62
N PHE A 268 -11.07 3.79 10.85
CA PHE A 268 -11.34 4.67 11.99
C PHE A 268 -10.03 5.31 12.46
N ILE A 269 -9.95 6.64 12.35
CA ILE A 269 -8.78 7.45 12.76
C ILE A 269 -9.03 7.89 14.21
N LYS A 270 -8.54 7.10 15.16
CA LYS A 270 -8.83 7.24 16.59
C LYS A 270 -8.54 8.66 17.14
N PRO A 271 -7.35 9.28 16.89
CA PRO A 271 -7.05 10.61 17.44
C PRO A 271 -7.94 11.74 16.90
N LEU A 272 -8.62 11.50 15.77
CA LEU A 272 -9.47 12.51 15.13
C LEU A 272 -10.98 12.23 15.36
N GLY A 273 -11.33 11.03 15.85
CA GLY A 273 -12.73 10.59 15.94
C GLY A 273 -13.40 10.42 14.57
N ILE A 274 -12.61 10.26 13.48
CA ILE A 274 -13.15 10.20 12.11
C ILE A 274 -13.28 8.75 11.67
N GLU A 275 -14.49 8.36 11.26
CA GLU A 275 -14.78 7.09 10.62
C GLU A 275 -15.09 7.31 9.13
N ILE A 276 -14.48 6.50 8.26
CA ILE A 276 -14.67 6.57 6.81
C ILE A 276 -14.99 5.17 6.32
N THR A 277 -16.11 5.03 5.62
CA THR A 277 -16.59 3.76 5.06
C THR A 277 -16.65 3.86 3.53
N ALA A 278 -16.18 2.82 2.84
CA ALA A 278 -16.31 2.68 1.39
C ALA A 278 -17.43 1.72 1.05
N GLU A 279 -18.25 2.07 0.07
CA GLU A 279 -19.27 1.16 -0.47
C GLU A 279 -18.62 -0.05 -1.13
N LEU A 280 -19.24 -1.22 -0.93
CA LEU A 280 -18.86 -2.45 -1.61
C LEU A 280 -19.01 -2.31 -3.13
N PRO A 281 -18.11 -2.86 -3.92
CA PRO A 281 -18.28 -2.98 -5.37
C PRO A 281 -19.50 -3.84 -5.72
N ASP A 282 -20.12 -3.58 -6.88
CA ASP A 282 -21.34 -4.28 -7.28
C ASP A 282 -21.16 -5.81 -7.34
N TYR A 283 -20.04 -6.28 -7.91
CA TYR A 283 -19.74 -7.72 -7.94
C TYR A 283 -19.69 -8.36 -6.55
N PHE A 284 -19.33 -7.57 -5.52
CA PHE A 284 -19.28 -8.04 -4.13
C PHE A 284 -20.68 -8.08 -3.53
N LYS A 285 -21.52 -7.06 -3.80
CA LYS A 285 -22.92 -7.00 -3.37
C LYS A 285 -23.74 -8.14 -4.01
N GLU A 286 -23.58 -8.35 -5.30
CA GLU A 286 -24.23 -9.43 -6.07
C GLU A 286 -23.90 -10.80 -5.46
N GLN A 287 -22.63 -11.07 -5.14
CA GLN A 287 -22.24 -12.34 -4.53
C GLN A 287 -22.88 -12.58 -3.16
N ILE A 288 -23.09 -11.53 -2.38
CA ILE A 288 -23.76 -11.62 -1.07
C ILE A 288 -25.27 -11.84 -1.23
N SER A 289 -25.88 -11.16 -2.21
CA SER A 289 -27.35 -11.16 -2.42
C SER A 289 -27.88 -12.41 -3.11
N THR A 290 -27.06 -13.12 -3.89
CA THR A 290 -27.48 -14.26 -4.75
C THR A 290 -28.01 -15.46 -3.92
N GLU A 291 -28.01 -15.40 -2.60
CA GLU A 291 -28.33 -16.54 -1.72
C GLU A 291 -29.27 -16.20 -0.55
N GLU A 292 -30.00 -15.10 -0.64
CA GLU A 292 -31.16 -14.83 0.23
C GLU A 292 -32.48 -15.44 -0.31
N CYS A 293 -32.40 -16.25 -1.39
CA CYS A 293 -33.56 -16.92 -2.01
C CYS A 293 -33.56 -18.42 -1.70
#